data_01602a888c841d5d81f41615dd92172d
#
_entry.id   01602a888c841d5d81f41615dd92172d
#
_cell.length_a   1.000
_cell.length_b   1.000
_cell.length_c   1.000
_cell.angle_alpha   90.00
_cell.angle_beta   90.00
_cell.angle_gamma   90.00
#
_symmetry.space_group_name_H-M   'P 1'
#
loop_
_entity.id
_entity.type
_entity.pdbx_description
1 polymer ?
#
loop_
_entity_poly.entity_id
_entity_poly.type
_entity_poly.pdbx_seq_one_letter_code
_entity_poly.pdbx_strand_id
1 'polypeptide(L)'
;MKKYFYFLAIAVLFAACQPNNDLGTPFQKGQKVTLSATIANPDGGAKQMPGKQRVSGLDDTPSDPTNGAIKLTWNEGDEIKVTVNGVSETFILKSGAGTAEGEFEGFMPAEGTTYTVDYPVTAPNLANQKYVANGFGDELMSMHAENGDLDGFTLEAQNALLGLQLTGNKTLSDIVVTNSKTGDTYTLDCKGVTLKSEATLFYIVVPAGTWANGFKVEVLQDDKSLISDFEKTSSATFTPNQAMVMPTKVADYDLKTLTFEDADKQFDTYTLEYGDYPEKYSWSKLIDEEQNSGALLYGGQEYGYPDGVYWWYDQNNTELKHMCENGYISGGHAISNHTSSDITSNTFYDTQLEVYGEENKGGNNGSTNFCVVNIGWGEDLPVGIFFEDGIPRVINHMYINNIALSLNYFINGVDDWSGSIGPIEEDETVTLVAYAVNEDGSVNEENYSEFYLCNGPENIIQTWTKWNLSKLGKVYGLAFKFHKSNEFVMYATMFAYDDVAVRFPKE
;
A
#
# COMPACT_ATOMS: atom_id res chain seq x y z
N MET A 1 54.79 24.58 -73.52
CA MET A 1 54.55 23.12 -73.44
C MET A 1 53.55 22.88 -72.36
N LYS A 2 52.25 22.70 -72.67
CA LYS A 2 51.18 22.43 -71.74
C LYS A 2 50.93 20.94 -71.67
N LYS A 3 51.12 20.32 -70.49
CA LYS A 3 50.82 18.91 -70.23
C LYS A 3 49.38 18.86 -69.72
N TYR A 4 48.50 18.23 -70.45
CA TYR A 4 47.10 17.90 -70.04
C TYR A 4 47.15 16.59 -69.25
N PHE A 5 46.68 16.62 -68.00
CA PHE A 5 46.40 15.41 -67.23
C PHE A 5 44.89 15.06 -67.45
N TYR A 6 44.72 13.89 -68.06
CA TYR A 6 43.36 13.28 -68.11
C TYR A 6 43.10 12.54 -66.79
N PHE A 7 42.12 13.00 -66.05
CA PHE A 7 41.55 12.20 -64.97
C PHE A 7 40.52 11.24 -65.59
N LEU A 8 40.82 9.94 -65.49
CA LEU A 8 39.92 8.86 -65.83
C LEU A 8 39.01 8.63 -64.60
N ALA A 9 37.81 9.11 -64.63
CA ALA A 9 36.77 8.80 -63.62
C ALA A 9 36.29 7.37 -63.91
N ILE A 10 36.69 6.41 -63.07
CA ILE A 10 36.08 5.08 -63.04
C ILE A 10 34.80 5.22 -62.29
N ALA A 11 33.67 5.33 -63.00
CA ALA A 11 32.35 5.12 -62.43
C ALA A 11 32.19 3.64 -62.11
N VAL A 12 32.38 3.26 -60.88
CA VAL A 12 31.95 1.96 -60.37
C VAL A 12 30.42 2.00 -60.30
N LEU A 13 29.78 1.46 -61.30
CA LEU A 13 28.37 1.11 -61.26
C LEU A 13 28.22 -0.01 -60.20
N PHE A 14 27.85 0.37 -59.01
CA PHE A 14 27.19 -0.57 -58.13
C PHE A 14 25.84 -0.85 -58.78
N ALA A 15 25.74 -1.96 -59.49
CA ALA A 15 24.45 -2.58 -59.74
C ALA A 15 23.92 -3.04 -58.37
N ALA A 16 23.21 -2.18 -57.71
CA ALA A 16 22.30 -2.60 -56.69
C ALA A 16 21.32 -3.53 -57.40
N CYS A 17 21.44 -4.84 -57.14
CA CYS A 17 20.30 -5.74 -57.35
C CYS A 17 19.22 -5.23 -56.43
N GLN A 18 18.38 -4.32 -56.96
CA GLN A 18 17.02 -4.20 -56.39
C GLN A 18 16.36 -5.53 -56.68
N PRO A 19 15.89 -6.25 -55.67
CA PRO A 19 14.95 -7.34 -55.92
C PRO A 19 13.76 -6.69 -56.62
N ASN A 20 13.35 -7.21 -57.78
CA ASN A 20 12.10 -6.88 -58.39
C ASN A 20 11.02 -7.16 -57.35
N ASN A 21 10.48 -6.11 -56.79
CA ASN A 21 9.28 -6.19 -55.93
C ASN A 21 8.07 -6.36 -56.85
N ASP A 22 7.88 -7.58 -57.38
CA ASP A 22 6.61 -7.96 -57.92
C ASP A 22 5.64 -8.11 -56.76
N LEU A 23 4.76 -7.10 -56.55
CA LEU A 23 3.68 -7.12 -55.61
C LEU A 23 2.87 -8.43 -55.78
N GLY A 24 3.04 -9.33 -54.84
CA GLY A 24 2.33 -10.61 -54.83
C GLY A 24 3.21 -11.88 -54.88
N THR A 25 4.53 -11.79 -54.97
CA THR A 25 5.39 -12.95 -54.87
C THR A 25 5.50 -13.37 -53.38
N PRO A 26 5.08 -14.61 -53.03
CA PRO A 26 5.18 -15.09 -51.64
C PRO A 26 6.62 -15.15 -51.16
N PHE A 27 6.85 -14.77 -49.90
CA PHE A 27 8.12 -15.02 -49.22
C PHE A 27 8.34 -16.54 -49.16
N GLN A 28 9.60 -16.94 -49.27
CA GLN A 28 9.98 -18.32 -49.05
C GLN A 28 10.49 -18.50 -47.61
N LYS A 29 10.08 -19.60 -46.97
CA LYS A 29 10.59 -19.97 -45.67
C LYS A 29 12.14 -20.05 -45.68
N GLY A 30 12.77 -19.39 -44.70
CA GLY A 30 14.22 -19.31 -44.57
C GLY A 30 14.90 -18.38 -45.57
N GLN A 31 14.15 -17.60 -46.35
CA GLN A 31 14.69 -16.52 -47.16
C GLN A 31 15.23 -15.42 -46.26
N LYS A 32 16.49 -15.04 -46.46
CA LYS A 32 17.10 -13.87 -45.78
C LYS A 32 16.59 -12.59 -46.43
N VAL A 33 16.01 -11.71 -45.61
CA VAL A 33 15.44 -10.44 -46.06
C VAL A 33 15.84 -9.29 -45.15
N THR A 34 15.78 -8.09 -45.70
CA THR A 34 15.84 -6.85 -44.93
C THR A 34 14.50 -6.17 -45.04
N LEU A 35 13.91 -5.80 -43.89
CA LEU A 35 12.61 -5.15 -43.81
C LEU A 35 12.80 -3.72 -43.30
N SER A 36 12.14 -2.76 -43.96
CA SER A 36 12.09 -1.37 -43.49
C SER A 36 10.98 -1.21 -42.45
N ALA A 37 11.31 -0.56 -41.34
CA ALA A 37 10.41 -0.31 -40.23
C ALA A 37 10.33 1.16 -39.89
N THR A 38 9.11 1.66 -39.72
CA THR A 38 8.84 3.03 -39.23
C THR A 38 8.04 2.98 -37.95
N ILE A 39 8.46 3.73 -36.93
CA ILE A 39 7.67 3.92 -35.71
C ILE A 39 6.68 5.06 -35.95
N ALA A 40 5.40 4.81 -35.76
CA ALA A 40 4.35 5.83 -35.79
C ALA A 40 4.47 6.77 -34.59
N ASN A 41 5.23 7.84 -34.75
CA ASN A 41 5.30 8.88 -33.74
C ASN A 41 4.19 9.92 -33.96
N PRO A 42 3.54 10.43 -32.89
CA PRO A 42 2.52 11.47 -33.02
C PRO A 42 3.10 12.75 -33.66
N ASP A 43 2.34 13.38 -34.51
CA ASP A 43 2.66 14.69 -35.06
C ASP A 43 2.65 15.76 -33.96
N GLY A 44 3.77 16.47 -33.78
CA GLY A 44 3.87 17.63 -32.89
C GLY A 44 4.98 17.52 -31.85
N GLY A 45 5.91 18.44 -31.94
CA GLY A 45 6.85 18.95 -30.92
C GLY A 45 7.39 18.05 -29.81
N ALA A 46 7.67 16.80 -30.09
CA ALA A 46 8.22 15.88 -29.11
C ALA A 46 9.62 16.33 -28.66
N LYS A 47 9.85 16.42 -27.36
CA LYS A 47 11.16 16.76 -26.78
C LYS A 47 11.91 15.50 -26.37
N GLN A 48 13.23 15.54 -26.43
CA GLN A 48 14.12 14.41 -26.22
C GLN A 48 14.45 14.24 -24.75
N MET A 49 14.28 13.03 -24.18
CA MET A 49 14.77 12.68 -22.86
C MET A 49 16.26 12.34 -22.88
N PRO A 50 17.07 12.79 -21.89
CA PRO A 50 18.46 12.39 -21.79
C PRO A 50 18.62 10.98 -21.24
N GLY A 51 19.41 10.11 -21.88
CA GLY A 51 19.79 8.78 -21.43
C GLY A 51 19.78 7.72 -22.52
N LYS A 52 20.12 6.48 -22.17
CA LYS A 52 20.08 5.29 -23.05
C LYS A 52 18.65 4.78 -23.30
N GLN A 53 17.69 5.66 -23.46
CA GLN A 53 16.30 5.30 -23.57
C GLN A 53 15.80 5.49 -25.01
N ARG A 54 14.97 4.57 -25.46
CA ARG A 54 14.31 4.58 -26.78
C ARG A 54 13.32 5.73 -26.93
N VAL A 55 13.15 6.53 -25.88
CA VAL A 55 12.17 7.58 -25.83
C VAL A 55 12.84 8.92 -25.65
N SER A 56 12.67 9.75 -26.62
CA SER A 56 13.09 11.12 -26.51
C SER A 56 11.89 12.04 -26.47
N GLY A 57 11.76 12.81 -25.40
CA GLY A 57 11.03 14.04 -25.42
C GLY A 57 9.92 14.27 -24.45
N LEU A 58 10.27 14.50 -23.19
CA LEU A 58 9.47 15.35 -22.29
C LEU A 58 10.33 16.53 -21.86
N ASP A 59 9.71 17.70 -21.65
CA ASP A 59 10.43 18.92 -21.28
C ASP A 59 11.02 18.81 -19.87
N ASP A 60 12.32 19.14 -19.71
CA ASP A 60 13.00 19.18 -18.42
C ASP A 60 12.52 20.30 -17.47
N THR A 61 11.53 21.08 -17.87
CA THR A 61 10.94 22.11 -17.02
C THR A 61 9.61 21.63 -16.43
N PRO A 62 9.51 21.50 -15.10
CA PRO A 62 8.28 21.06 -14.40
C PRO A 62 7.10 22.03 -14.52
N SER A 63 7.21 23.08 -15.31
CA SER A 63 6.25 24.18 -15.34
C SER A 63 5.02 23.98 -16.22
N ASP A 64 4.98 22.95 -17.06
CA ASP A 64 3.79 22.60 -17.84
C ASP A 64 3.71 21.08 -18.08
N PRO A 65 3.02 20.35 -17.20
CA PRO A 65 2.78 18.93 -17.36
C PRO A 65 1.63 18.69 -18.36
N THR A 66 1.75 19.22 -19.57
CA THR A 66 0.78 18.93 -20.61
C THR A 66 0.98 17.52 -21.15
N ASN A 67 -0.13 16.86 -21.47
CA ASN A 67 -0.18 15.61 -22.22
C ASN A 67 0.78 15.71 -23.41
N GLY A 68 1.92 15.02 -23.32
CA GLY A 68 3.00 15.16 -24.29
C GLY A 68 3.12 13.93 -25.17
N ALA A 69 3.29 14.16 -26.48
CA ALA A 69 3.69 13.10 -27.38
C ALA A 69 5.08 12.56 -27.01
N ILE A 70 5.21 11.24 -27.00
CA ILE A 70 6.48 10.56 -26.77
C ILE A 70 7.09 10.24 -28.13
N LYS A 71 8.35 10.62 -28.33
CA LYS A 71 9.06 10.28 -29.55
C LYS A 71 9.90 9.02 -29.35
N LEU A 72 9.51 7.93 -29.97
CA LEU A 72 10.22 6.67 -29.97
C LEU A 72 11.27 6.63 -31.08
N THR A 73 12.43 6.06 -30.78
CA THR A 73 13.49 5.82 -31.75
C THR A 73 14.09 4.43 -31.52
N TRP A 74 14.60 3.82 -32.59
CA TRP A 74 15.32 2.56 -32.51
C TRP A 74 16.67 2.70 -31.80
N ASN A 75 17.07 1.66 -31.05
CA ASN A 75 18.40 1.55 -30.46
C ASN A 75 19.23 0.46 -31.18
N GLU A 76 20.55 0.61 -31.09
CA GLU A 76 21.45 -0.45 -31.55
C GLU A 76 21.15 -1.78 -30.86
N GLY A 77 20.99 -2.84 -31.65
CA GLY A 77 20.68 -4.19 -31.17
C GLY A 77 19.19 -4.43 -30.90
N ASP A 78 18.29 -3.50 -31.28
CA ASP A 78 16.85 -3.77 -31.20
C ASP A 78 16.44 -4.96 -32.06
N GLU A 79 15.50 -5.73 -31.51
CA GLU A 79 14.96 -6.92 -32.13
C GLU A 79 13.44 -6.82 -32.26
N ILE A 80 12.92 -7.26 -33.39
CA ILE A 80 11.48 -7.39 -33.63
C ILE A 80 11.12 -8.85 -33.89
N LYS A 81 9.89 -9.22 -33.55
CA LYS A 81 9.31 -10.52 -33.85
C LYS A 81 8.47 -10.41 -35.11
N VAL A 82 8.86 -11.09 -36.16
CA VAL A 82 8.11 -11.16 -37.42
C VAL A 82 7.36 -12.49 -37.46
N THR A 83 6.05 -12.45 -37.69
CA THR A 83 5.19 -13.63 -37.72
C THR A 83 4.48 -13.74 -39.06
N VAL A 84 4.59 -14.91 -39.70
CA VAL A 84 3.89 -15.31 -40.92
C VAL A 84 3.15 -16.62 -40.67
N ASN A 85 1.86 -16.65 -40.91
CA ASN A 85 1.02 -17.86 -40.73
C ASN A 85 1.22 -18.55 -39.37
N GLY A 86 1.39 -17.75 -38.27
CA GLY A 86 1.56 -18.27 -36.92
C GLY A 86 2.95 -18.76 -36.57
N VAL A 87 3.91 -18.71 -37.49
CA VAL A 87 5.33 -19.03 -37.24
C VAL A 87 6.10 -17.72 -37.10
N SER A 88 6.96 -17.62 -36.10
CA SER A 88 7.70 -16.37 -35.79
C SER A 88 9.21 -16.59 -35.85
N GLU A 89 9.90 -15.51 -36.26
CA GLU A 89 11.36 -15.38 -36.22
C GLU A 89 11.77 -13.98 -35.75
N THR A 90 12.98 -13.88 -35.20
CA THR A 90 13.55 -12.63 -34.72
C THR A 90 14.35 -11.95 -35.83
N PHE A 91 14.10 -10.65 -36.00
CA PHE A 91 14.87 -9.77 -36.90
C PHE A 91 15.62 -8.74 -36.09
N ILE A 92 16.86 -8.46 -36.45
CA ILE A 92 17.78 -7.61 -35.71
C ILE A 92 18.02 -6.30 -36.48
N LEU A 93 17.99 -5.17 -35.79
CA LEU A 93 18.25 -3.86 -36.35
C LEU A 93 19.66 -3.80 -36.96
N LYS A 94 19.75 -3.38 -38.21
CA LYS A 94 21.01 -3.18 -38.95
C LYS A 94 21.42 -1.73 -39.09
N SER A 95 20.42 -0.86 -39.32
CA SER A 95 20.64 0.58 -39.45
C SER A 95 19.43 1.35 -38.94
N GLY A 96 19.58 2.65 -38.64
CA GLY A 96 18.52 3.52 -38.20
C GLY A 96 18.45 3.72 -36.68
N ALA A 97 19.45 3.26 -35.92
CA ALA A 97 19.55 3.58 -34.50
C ALA A 97 19.55 5.10 -34.25
N GLY A 98 18.76 5.56 -33.27
CA GLY A 98 18.53 6.99 -32.97
C GLY A 98 17.48 7.66 -33.84
N THR A 99 16.84 6.94 -34.76
CA THR A 99 15.76 7.46 -35.59
C THR A 99 14.48 6.63 -35.46
N ALA A 100 13.36 7.12 -35.96
CA ALA A 100 12.11 6.36 -36.04
C ALA A 100 12.09 5.36 -37.21
N GLU A 101 13.01 5.50 -38.16
CA GLU A 101 13.14 4.62 -39.32
C GLU A 101 14.28 3.66 -39.08
N GLY A 102 14.07 2.37 -39.33
CA GLY A 102 15.06 1.32 -39.13
C GLY A 102 15.01 0.26 -40.22
N GLU A 103 16.13 -0.43 -40.45
CA GLU A 103 16.21 -1.60 -41.28
C GLU A 103 16.55 -2.82 -40.41
N PHE A 104 15.74 -3.85 -40.53
CA PHE A 104 15.87 -5.09 -39.76
C PHE A 104 16.17 -6.27 -40.69
N GLU A 105 17.15 -7.08 -40.31
CA GLU A 105 17.58 -8.26 -41.09
C GLU A 105 17.25 -9.54 -40.33
N GLY A 106 16.67 -10.51 -41.03
CA GLY A 106 16.33 -11.81 -40.47
C GLY A 106 15.97 -12.83 -41.55
N PHE A 107 15.44 -13.97 -41.12
CA PHE A 107 14.95 -15.01 -41.99
C PHE A 107 13.44 -15.14 -41.93
N MET A 108 12.77 -15.17 -43.08
CA MET A 108 11.32 -15.31 -43.12
C MET A 108 10.88 -16.62 -42.47
N PRO A 109 9.92 -16.56 -41.51
CA PRO A 109 9.54 -17.75 -40.71
C PRO A 109 8.74 -18.76 -41.51
N ALA A 110 7.96 -18.31 -42.49
CA ALA A 110 7.10 -19.16 -43.34
C ALA A 110 6.88 -18.52 -44.71
N GLU A 111 6.24 -19.28 -45.63
CA GLU A 111 5.74 -18.72 -46.88
C GLU A 111 4.52 -17.82 -46.61
N GLY A 112 4.40 -16.72 -47.32
CA GLY A 112 3.30 -15.78 -47.21
C GLY A 112 3.49 -14.51 -48.04
N THR A 113 2.51 -13.64 -48.07
CA THR A 113 2.57 -12.33 -48.75
C THR A 113 2.56 -11.17 -47.79
N THR A 114 2.11 -11.42 -46.54
CA THR A 114 2.04 -10.46 -45.45
C THR A 114 2.57 -11.04 -44.15
N TYR A 115 3.01 -10.19 -43.27
CA TYR A 115 3.48 -10.56 -41.92
C TYR A 115 2.94 -9.58 -40.87
N THR A 116 2.92 -10.01 -39.62
CA THR A 116 2.74 -9.13 -38.47
C THR A 116 4.06 -8.94 -37.76
N VAL A 117 4.22 -7.81 -37.12
CA VAL A 117 5.44 -7.45 -36.37
C VAL A 117 5.07 -7.00 -34.96
N ASP A 118 5.75 -7.58 -33.99
CA ASP A 118 5.65 -7.16 -32.59
C ASP A 118 7.02 -6.67 -32.09
N TYR A 119 7.00 -5.65 -31.29
CA TYR A 119 8.14 -5.14 -30.52
C TYR A 119 7.71 -4.89 -29.07
N PRO A 120 8.51 -5.28 -28.07
CA PRO A 120 9.70 -6.14 -28.17
C PRO A 120 9.34 -7.59 -28.55
N VAL A 121 10.36 -8.40 -28.81
CA VAL A 121 10.19 -9.84 -29.17
C VAL A 121 9.39 -10.59 -28.10
N THR A 122 9.62 -10.26 -26.82
CA THR A 122 8.86 -10.77 -25.68
C THR A 122 7.95 -9.68 -25.16
N ALA A 123 6.67 -9.97 -24.98
CA ALA A 123 5.72 -9.01 -24.42
C ALA A 123 6.21 -8.46 -23.05
N PRO A 124 6.14 -7.15 -22.84
CA PRO A 124 6.61 -6.52 -21.60
C PRO A 124 5.74 -6.91 -20.40
N ASN A 125 6.37 -7.04 -19.25
CA ASN A 125 5.65 -7.20 -17.99
C ASN A 125 5.29 -5.83 -17.41
N LEU A 126 4.11 -5.33 -17.75
CA LEU A 126 3.62 -4.04 -17.25
C LEU A 126 3.19 -4.07 -15.79
N ALA A 127 2.89 -5.26 -15.25
CA ALA A 127 2.47 -5.39 -13.85
C ALA A 127 3.59 -5.10 -12.85
N ASN A 128 4.87 -5.25 -13.27
CA ASN A 128 6.05 -5.02 -12.42
C ASN A 128 7.11 -4.23 -13.19
N GLN A 129 7.21 -2.95 -12.89
CA GLN A 129 8.10 -2.00 -13.54
C GLN A 129 9.13 -1.47 -12.55
N LYS A 130 10.23 -0.93 -13.05
CA LYS A 130 11.27 -0.30 -12.23
C LYS A 130 11.33 1.20 -12.50
N TYR A 131 11.50 1.98 -11.44
CA TYR A 131 11.69 3.42 -11.56
C TYR A 131 12.96 3.74 -12.35
N VAL A 132 12.81 4.62 -13.33
CA VAL A 132 13.88 5.25 -14.07
C VAL A 132 13.72 6.76 -13.93
N ALA A 133 14.77 7.42 -13.45
CA ALA A 133 14.71 8.87 -13.23
C ALA A 133 14.41 9.62 -14.54
N ASN A 134 13.36 10.42 -14.55
CA ASN A 134 12.86 11.17 -15.70
C ASN A 134 12.53 10.30 -16.93
N GLY A 135 12.12 9.05 -16.70
CA GLY A 135 11.80 8.13 -17.81
C GLY A 135 11.12 6.84 -17.35
N PHE A 136 11.19 5.83 -18.19
CA PHE A 136 10.66 4.49 -17.97
C PHE A 136 11.57 3.44 -18.63
N GLY A 137 11.39 2.15 -18.35
CA GLY A 137 12.17 1.08 -18.97
C GLY A 137 11.89 0.96 -20.47
N ASP A 138 12.95 0.87 -21.27
CA ASP A 138 12.86 0.82 -22.72
C ASP A 138 12.02 -0.34 -23.23
N GLU A 139 12.12 -1.48 -22.54
CA GLU A 139 11.44 -2.73 -22.86
C GLU A 139 9.92 -2.70 -22.60
N LEU A 140 9.41 -1.65 -21.97
CA LEU A 140 8.01 -1.59 -21.55
C LEU A 140 7.06 -1.07 -22.65
N MET A 141 7.59 -0.33 -23.62
CA MET A 141 6.76 0.17 -24.74
C MET A 141 6.61 -0.93 -25.79
N SER A 142 5.43 -1.49 -25.90
CA SER A 142 5.10 -2.41 -26.97
C SER A 142 4.56 -1.70 -28.20
N MET A 143 4.94 -2.22 -29.36
CA MET A 143 4.48 -1.71 -30.66
C MET A 143 4.06 -2.88 -31.54
N HIS A 144 3.10 -2.66 -32.41
CA HIS A 144 2.54 -3.69 -33.30
C HIS A 144 2.31 -3.12 -34.70
N ALA A 145 2.50 -3.97 -35.69
CA ALA A 145 2.12 -3.72 -37.08
C ALA A 145 1.45 -4.94 -37.69
N GLU A 146 0.36 -4.72 -38.40
CA GLU A 146 -0.31 -5.76 -39.18
C GLU A 146 -0.09 -5.54 -40.68
N ASN A 147 -0.16 -6.61 -41.45
CA ASN A 147 -0.11 -6.59 -42.93
C ASN A 147 1.15 -5.93 -43.51
N GLY A 148 2.31 -6.06 -42.80
CA GLY A 148 3.59 -5.70 -43.36
C GLY A 148 3.90 -6.50 -44.61
N ASP A 149 4.58 -5.90 -45.57
CA ASP A 149 5.07 -6.51 -46.82
C ASP A 149 6.56 -6.15 -47.06
N LEU A 150 7.11 -6.51 -48.21
CA LEU A 150 8.52 -6.22 -48.53
C LEU A 150 8.86 -4.75 -48.63
N ASP A 151 7.89 -3.89 -48.85
CA ASP A 151 8.12 -2.45 -48.95
C ASP A 151 8.26 -1.79 -47.55
N GLY A 152 7.95 -2.55 -46.49
CA GLY A 152 8.10 -2.12 -45.10
C GLY A 152 6.81 -2.15 -44.30
N PHE A 153 6.89 -1.62 -43.09
CA PHE A 153 5.76 -1.56 -42.15
C PHE A 153 5.87 -0.38 -41.20
N THR A 154 4.72 0.02 -40.65
CA THR A 154 4.66 1.04 -39.62
C THR A 154 4.16 0.39 -38.31
N LEU A 155 4.97 0.53 -37.24
CA LEU A 155 4.59 0.04 -35.92
C LEU A 155 3.85 1.12 -35.13
N GLU A 156 2.74 0.76 -34.56
CA GLU A 156 1.94 1.59 -33.67
C GLU A 156 2.13 1.16 -32.23
N ALA A 157 2.37 2.13 -31.34
CA ALA A 157 2.48 1.86 -29.91
C ALA A 157 1.15 1.34 -29.35
N GLN A 158 1.24 0.36 -28.46
CA GLN A 158 0.10 -0.25 -27.78
C GLN A 158 -0.07 0.26 -26.36
N ASN A 159 0.89 1.04 -25.87
CA ASN A 159 0.95 1.55 -24.53
C ASN A 159 1.01 3.08 -24.48
N ALA A 160 0.69 3.60 -23.31
CA ALA A 160 0.79 5.01 -22.96
C ALA A 160 1.53 5.16 -21.61
N LEU A 161 1.82 6.37 -21.19
CA LEU A 161 2.40 6.69 -19.90
C LEU A 161 1.38 7.37 -18.98
N LEU A 162 1.37 6.96 -17.72
CA LEU A 162 0.85 7.73 -16.61
C LEU A 162 2.01 8.42 -15.89
N GLY A 163 2.04 9.76 -15.91
CA GLY A 163 2.99 10.57 -15.17
C GLY A 163 2.41 11.02 -13.83
N LEU A 164 3.11 10.76 -12.74
CA LEU A 164 2.74 11.16 -11.39
C LEU A 164 3.79 12.11 -10.84
N GLN A 165 3.38 13.30 -10.44
CA GLN A 165 4.23 14.29 -9.78
C GLN A 165 3.97 14.24 -8.27
N LEU A 166 4.96 13.80 -7.48
CA LEU A 166 4.82 13.62 -6.04
C LEU A 166 5.81 14.49 -5.28
N THR A 167 5.32 15.12 -4.21
CA THR A 167 6.13 15.84 -3.21
C THR A 167 5.98 15.17 -1.85
N GLY A 168 6.92 15.38 -0.93
CA GLY A 168 6.86 14.81 0.43
C GLY A 168 8.25 14.73 1.07
N ASN A 169 8.38 13.84 2.05
CA ASN A 169 9.65 13.57 2.73
C ASN A 169 9.89 12.07 3.02
N LYS A 170 9.04 11.22 2.48
CA LYS A 170 9.09 9.77 2.71
C LYS A 170 9.92 9.08 1.64
N THR A 171 10.53 7.95 2.01
CA THR A 171 11.20 7.05 1.08
C THR A 171 10.20 6.02 0.57
N LEU A 172 10.10 5.92 -0.75
CA LEU A 172 9.14 5.06 -1.41
C LEU A 172 9.68 3.65 -1.60
N SER A 173 8.81 2.66 -1.44
CA SER A 173 9.04 1.32 -1.98
C SER A 173 8.41 1.16 -3.34
N ASP A 174 7.12 1.46 -3.44
CA ASP A 174 6.35 1.25 -4.66
C ASP A 174 5.31 2.33 -4.88
N ILE A 175 4.91 2.47 -6.15
CA ILE A 175 3.68 3.13 -6.56
C ILE A 175 2.85 2.07 -7.29
N VAL A 176 1.61 1.86 -6.83
CA VAL A 176 0.68 0.90 -7.43
C VAL A 176 -0.47 1.66 -8.09
N VAL A 177 -0.69 1.39 -9.36
CA VAL A 177 -1.82 1.93 -10.12
C VAL A 177 -2.79 0.81 -10.41
N THR A 178 -4.05 0.98 -10.03
CA THR A 178 -5.12 0.00 -10.26
C THR A 178 -6.16 0.56 -11.20
N ASN A 179 -6.47 -0.16 -12.28
CA ASN A 179 -7.61 0.14 -13.13
C ASN A 179 -8.90 -0.12 -12.36
N SER A 180 -9.68 0.91 -12.04
CA SER A 180 -10.87 0.79 -11.18
C SER A 180 -12.01 -0.06 -11.80
N LYS A 181 -11.95 -0.37 -13.11
CA LYS A 181 -12.95 -1.22 -13.78
C LYS A 181 -12.56 -2.69 -13.78
N THR A 182 -11.29 -3.00 -14.07
CA THR A 182 -10.83 -4.38 -14.28
C THR A 182 -10.14 -4.96 -13.07
N GLY A 183 -9.63 -4.12 -12.16
CA GLY A 183 -8.79 -4.51 -11.05
C GLY A 183 -7.32 -4.80 -11.43
N ASP A 184 -6.95 -4.63 -12.71
CA ASP A 184 -5.56 -4.82 -13.15
C ASP A 184 -4.63 -3.82 -12.45
N THR A 185 -3.49 -4.30 -11.99
CA THR A 185 -2.51 -3.50 -11.25
C THR A 185 -1.19 -3.35 -12.01
N TYR A 186 -0.60 -2.17 -11.89
CA TYR A 186 0.69 -1.78 -12.48
C TYR A 186 1.56 -1.22 -11.37
N THR A 187 2.57 -1.95 -10.96
CA THR A 187 3.46 -1.59 -9.85
C THR A 187 4.78 -1.05 -10.38
N LEU A 188 5.15 0.13 -9.91
CA LEU A 188 6.46 0.74 -10.13
C LEU A 188 7.30 0.57 -8.86
N ASP A 189 8.35 -0.25 -8.91
CA ASP A 189 9.36 -0.39 -7.85
C ASP A 189 10.20 0.90 -7.79
N CYS A 190 9.98 1.68 -6.74
CA CYS A 190 10.64 2.96 -6.47
C CYS A 190 11.72 2.87 -5.41
N LYS A 191 12.20 1.69 -5.09
CA LYS A 191 13.09 1.43 -3.95
C LYS A 191 14.29 2.38 -3.90
N GLY A 192 14.36 3.10 -2.77
CA GLY A 192 15.43 4.07 -2.51
C GLY A 192 15.14 5.50 -2.98
N VAL A 193 14.00 5.78 -3.60
CA VAL A 193 13.61 7.14 -3.95
C VAL A 193 12.99 7.82 -2.73
N THR A 194 13.63 8.88 -2.26
CA THR A 194 13.10 9.75 -1.20
C THR A 194 12.48 10.99 -1.82
N LEU A 195 11.21 11.25 -1.51
CA LEU A 195 10.50 12.44 -1.95
C LEU A 195 11.10 13.70 -1.35
N LYS A 196 10.88 14.83 -2.02
CA LYS A 196 11.36 16.16 -1.64
C LYS A 196 10.20 17.16 -1.72
N SER A 197 10.47 18.40 -1.28
CA SER A 197 9.55 19.53 -1.47
C SER A 197 9.32 19.85 -2.95
N GLU A 198 10.34 19.65 -3.79
CA GLU A 198 10.20 19.74 -5.24
C GLU A 198 9.58 18.45 -5.78
N ALA A 199 8.69 18.59 -6.76
CA ALA A 199 8.01 17.46 -7.35
C ALA A 199 8.98 16.47 -8.02
N THR A 200 8.89 15.22 -7.64
CA THR A 200 9.55 14.11 -8.31
C THR A 200 8.56 13.47 -9.28
N LEU A 201 8.99 13.28 -10.53
CA LEU A 201 8.15 12.72 -11.58
C LEU A 201 8.41 11.22 -11.72
N PHE A 202 7.33 10.46 -11.70
CA PHE A 202 7.30 9.01 -11.90
C PHE A 202 6.49 8.69 -13.14
N TYR A 203 7.04 7.83 -14.02
CA TYR A 203 6.31 7.33 -15.18
C TYR A 203 6.00 5.85 -15.01
N ILE A 204 4.74 5.50 -15.28
CA ILE A 204 4.24 4.14 -15.28
C ILE A 204 3.68 3.86 -16.66
N VAL A 205 4.19 2.82 -17.32
CA VAL A 205 3.67 2.37 -18.61
C VAL A 205 2.37 1.61 -18.36
N VAL A 206 1.32 1.99 -19.06
CA VAL A 206 -0.02 1.38 -18.96
C VAL A 206 -0.55 1.04 -20.35
N PRO A 207 -1.44 0.04 -20.48
CA PRO A 207 -2.10 -0.22 -21.75
C PRO A 207 -2.88 1.01 -22.23
N ALA A 208 -2.73 1.33 -23.52
CA ALA A 208 -3.52 2.38 -24.13
C ALA A 208 -5.00 1.99 -24.18
N GLY A 209 -5.88 3.01 -24.17
CA GLY A 209 -7.31 2.81 -24.19
C GLY A 209 -8.06 3.64 -23.15
N THR A 210 -9.36 3.44 -23.06
CA THR A 210 -10.22 4.17 -22.12
C THR A 210 -10.52 3.33 -20.90
N TRP A 211 -10.09 3.81 -19.74
CA TRP A 211 -10.40 3.25 -18.44
C TRP A 211 -11.67 3.93 -17.90
N ALA A 212 -12.82 3.29 -18.11
CA ALA A 212 -14.13 3.92 -17.94
C ALA A 212 -14.41 4.43 -16.52
N ASN A 213 -13.90 3.73 -15.50
CA ASN A 213 -14.08 4.10 -14.09
C ASN A 213 -12.83 4.78 -13.51
N GLY A 214 -11.89 5.21 -14.38
CA GLY A 214 -10.64 5.81 -13.95
C GLY A 214 -9.69 4.81 -13.28
N PHE A 215 -8.94 5.28 -12.29
CA PHE A 215 -7.89 4.49 -11.62
C PHE A 215 -7.63 5.00 -10.22
N LYS A 216 -7.12 4.08 -9.37
CA LYS A 216 -6.58 4.37 -8.04
C LYS A 216 -5.07 4.34 -8.09
N VAL A 217 -4.43 5.22 -7.32
CA VAL A 217 -2.97 5.21 -7.07
C VAL A 217 -2.72 5.07 -5.59
N GLU A 218 -1.84 4.16 -5.22
CA GLU A 218 -1.34 3.96 -3.87
C GLU A 218 0.17 4.17 -3.84
N VAL A 219 0.65 4.99 -2.93
CA VAL A 219 2.06 5.30 -2.72
C VAL A 219 2.50 4.63 -1.43
N LEU A 220 3.46 3.71 -1.51
CA LEU A 220 3.88 2.84 -0.42
C LEU A 220 5.31 3.15 0.03
N GLN A 221 5.59 2.98 1.33
CA GLN A 221 6.94 3.08 1.89
C GLN A 221 7.60 1.70 2.07
N ASP A 222 8.84 1.66 2.58
CA ASP A 222 9.67 0.45 2.62
C ASP A 222 9.04 -0.76 3.31
N ASP A 223 8.16 -0.57 4.29
CA ASP A 223 7.43 -1.65 4.95
C ASP A 223 6.16 -2.09 4.19
N LYS A 224 5.96 -1.57 2.97
CA LYS A 224 4.76 -1.75 2.12
C LYS A 224 3.50 -1.10 2.68
N SER A 225 3.61 -0.28 3.70
CA SER A 225 2.46 0.44 4.23
C SER A 225 2.16 1.72 3.43
N LEU A 226 0.88 2.09 3.41
CA LEU A 226 0.38 3.21 2.64
C LEU A 226 0.89 4.55 3.19
N ILE A 227 1.53 5.36 2.34
CA ILE A 227 1.83 6.77 2.63
C ILE A 227 0.63 7.64 2.28
N SER A 228 0.14 7.50 1.05
CA SER A 228 -0.95 8.28 0.49
C SER A 228 -1.62 7.50 -0.63
N ASP A 229 -2.88 7.78 -0.87
CA ASP A 229 -3.61 7.29 -2.02
C ASP A 229 -4.41 8.44 -2.64
N PHE A 230 -4.69 8.31 -3.92
CA PHE A 230 -5.60 9.19 -4.63
C PHE A 230 -6.26 8.45 -5.79
N GLU A 231 -7.43 8.92 -6.14
CA GLU A 231 -8.26 8.27 -7.15
C GLU A 231 -8.74 9.28 -8.20
N LYS A 232 -8.79 8.81 -9.44
CA LYS A 232 -9.51 9.45 -10.51
C LYS A 232 -10.74 8.61 -10.82
N THR A 233 -11.90 9.02 -10.34
CA THR A 233 -13.17 8.29 -10.50
C THR A 233 -13.82 8.48 -11.88
N SER A 234 -13.49 9.57 -12.57
CA SER A 234 -13.96 9.80 -13.95
C SER A 234 -13.12 9.03 -14.95
N SER A 235 -13.72 8.73 -16.11
CA SER A 235 -13.02 8.09 -17.23
C SER A 235 -11.65 8.73 -17.52
N ALA A 236 -10.66 7.89 -17.77
CA ALA A 236 -9.32 8.27 -18.20
C ALA A 236 -9.01 7.63 -19.55
N THR A 237 -8.57 8.42 -20.53
CA THR A 237 -8.17 7.90 -21.84
C THR A 237 -6.67 7.98 -21.98
N PHE A 238 -6.03 6.84 -22.08
CA PHE A 238 -4.60 6.69 -22.33
C PHE A 238 -4.38 6.55 -23.84
N THR A 239 -3.91 7.62 -24.45
CA THR A 239 -3.63 7.64 -25.89
C THR A 239 -2.30 6.94 -26.17
N PRO A 240 -2.24 6.02 -27.15
CA PRO A 240 -0.98 5.38 -27.51
C PRO A 240 0.14 6.39 -27.73
N ASN A 241 1.33 6.06 -27.27
CA ASN A 241 2.52 6.89 -27.41
C ASN A 241 2.40 8.32 -26.85
N GLN A 242 1.57 8.50 -25.81
CA GLN A 242 1.40 9.78 -25.12
C GLN A 242 1.49 9.61 -23.61
N ALA A 243 1.91 10.66 -22.92
CA ALA A 243 1.89 10.75 -21.46
C ALA A 243 0.67 11.54 -20.98
N MET A 244 -0.08 10.95 -20.05
CA MET A 244 -1.04 11.66 -19.22
C MET A 244 -0.36 11.99 -17.90
N VAL A 245 -0.10 13.26 -17.61
CA VAL A 245 0.54 13.69 -16.38
C VAL A 245 -0.52 14.22 -15.40
N MET A 246 -0.53 13.66 -14.20
CA MET A 246 -1.43 14.10 -13.13
C MET A 246 -0.90 15.37 -12.47
N PRO A 247 -1.79 16.24 -11.95
CA PRO A 247 -1.38 17.34 -11.08
C PRO A 247 -0.55 16.85 -9.91
N THR A 248 0.36 17.71 -9.43
CA THR A 248 1.21 17.41 -8.27
C THR A 248 0.37 17.01 -7.05
N LYS A 249 0.76 15.91 -6.40
CA LYS A 249 0.15 15.39 -5.18
C LYS A 249 1.17 15.32 -4.05
N VAL A 250 0.70 15.59 -2.84
CA VAL A 250 1.52 15.41 -1.64
C VAL A 250 1.41 13.95 -1.21
N ALA A 251 2.54 13.25 -1.12
CA ALA A 251 2.64 11.91 -0.59
C ALA A 251 3.40 11.95 0.75
N ASP A 252 2.70 12.40 1.78
CA ASP A 252 3.22 12.56 3.14
C ASP A 252 2.06 12.48 4.16
N TYR A 253 2.42 12.29 5.43
CA TYR A 253 1.46 12.27 6.53
C TYR A 253 2.10 12.78 7.83
N ASP A 254 1.28 13.33 8.70
CA ASP A 254 1.62 13.59 10.10
C ASP A 254 1.09 12.45 10.97
N LEU A 255 1.82 12.11 12.03
CA LEU A 255 1.34 11.19 13.07
C LEU A 255 0.70 12.02 14.18
N LYS A 256 -0.55 11.67 14.51
CA LYS A 256 -1.20 12.09 15.75
C LYS A 256 -1.32 10.87 16.66
N THR A 257 -1.13 11.05 17.94
CA THR A 257 -1.08 9.94 18.90
C THR A 257 -2.15 10.15 19.97
N LEU A 258 -2.92 9.11 20.24
CA LEU A 258 -3.80 8.99 21.38
C LEU A 258 -2.97 8.47 22.56
N THR A 259 -2.78 9.31 23.58
CA THR A 259 -1.88 9.03 24.72
C THR A 259 -2.63 8.85 26.05
N PHE A 260 -3.92 9.18 26.09
CA PHE A 260 -4.75 9.21 27.30
C PHE A 260 -4.31 10.20 28.41
N GLU A 261 -3.18 10.92 28.25
CA GLU A 261 -2.63 11.81 29.28
C GLU A 261 -3.50 13.05 29.60
N ASP A 262 -4.41 13.40 28.71
CA ASP A 262 -5.35 14.49 28.85
C ASP A 262 -6.83 14.05 28.83
N ALA A 263 -7.05 12.81 29.27
CA ALA A 263 -8.35 12.15 29.26
C ALA A 263 -9.49 13.02 29.84
N ASP A 264 -9.24 13.71 30.94
CA ASP A 264 -10.22 14.60 31.57
C ASP A 264 -10.53 15.88 30.78
N LYS A 265 -9.73 16.19 29.76
CA LYS A 265 -9.87 17.41 28.96
C LYS A 265 -10.43 17.15 27.56
N GLN A 266 -10.03 16.03 26.97
CA GLN A 266 -10.36 15.69 25.59
C GLN A 266 -11.57 14.77 25.49
N PHE A 267 -11.74 13.87 26.45
CA PHE A 267 -12.76 12.85 26.35
C PHE A 267 -14.05 13.28 27.03
N ASP A 268 -15.17 12.86 26.42
CA ASP A 268 -16.46 13.04 27.05
C ASP A 268 -16.47 12.40 28.43
N THR A 269 -17.00 13.15 29.36
CA THR A 269 -17.18 12.66 30.71
C THR A 269 -18.39 11.76 30.77
N TYR A 270 -18.33 10.82 31.65
CA TYR A 270 -19.39 9.89 31.95
C TYR A 270 -20.67 10.61 32.41
N THR A 271 -21.82 10.22 31.87
CA THR A 271 -23.13 10.72 32.31
C THR A 271 -23.96 9.53 32.79
N LEU A 272 -24.26 9.49 34.09
CA LEU A 272 -25.24 8.57 34.66
C LEU A 272 -26.62 9.04 34.26
N GLU A 273 -27.39 8.24 33.52
CA GLU A 273 -28.76 8.55 33.14
C GLU A 273 -29.79 8.25 34.25
N TYR A 274 -29.39 7.73 35.39
CA TYR A 274 -30.32 7.27 36.41
C TYR A 274 -30.18 7.95 37.79
N GLY A 275 -31.25 8.47 38.30
CA GLY A 275 -31.62 8.76 39.67
C GLY A 275 -30.70 9.71 40.41
N ASP A 276 -29.97 9.25 41.39
CA ASP A 276 -29.31 10.06 42.41
C ASP A 276 -27.88 10.54 41.99
N TYR A 277 -27.40 10.23 40.78
CA TYR A 277 -26.09 10.61 40.30
C TYR A 277 -26.16 11.41 38.98
N PRO A 278 -26.64 12.64 39.00
CA PRO A 278 -26.79 13.46 37.80
C PRO A 278 -25.48 14.11 37.36
N GLU A 279 -24.38 13.83 38.00
CA GLU A 279 -23.10 14.49 37.74
C GLU A 279 -22.31 13.81 36.64
N LYS A 280 -21.63 14.62 35.79
CA LYS A 280 -20.60 14.14 34.91
C LYS A 280 -19.37 13.80 35.70
N TYR A 281 -18.85 12.58 35.53
CA TYR A 281 -17.60 12.15 36.14
C TYR A 281 -16.46 12.31 35.14
N SER A 282 -15.32 12.80 35.62
CA SER A 282 -14.08 12.77 34.86
C SER A 282 -13.49 11.36 34.86
N TRP A 283 -12.65 11.06 33.88
CA TRP A 283 -11.92 9.79 33.84
C TRP A 283 -11.03 9.62 35.07
N SER A 284 -10.37 10.69 35.57
CA SER A 284 -9.57 10.65 36.79
C SER A 284 -10.40 10.17 38.00
N LYS A 285 -11.65 10.58 38.11
CA LYS A 285 -12.53 10.07 39.18
C LYS A 285 -12.93 8.61 38.99
N LEU A 286 -13.08 8.15 37.76
CA LEU A 286 -13.40 6.74 37.50
C LEU A 286 -12.25 5.81 37.86
N ILE A 287 -11.00 6.26 37.66
CA ILE A 287 -9.80 5.49 37.94
C ILE A 287 -9.31 5.63 39.38
N ASP A 288 -9.70 6.70 40.09
CA ASP A 288 -9.30 6.97 41.49
C ASP A 288 -10.28 6.37 42.53
N GLU A 289 -11.34 5.69 42.11
CA GLU A 289 -12.21 4.96 43.04
C GLU A 289 -11.38 3.90 43.80
N GLU A 290 -11.66 3.69 45.09
CA GLU A 290 -10.87 2.86 46.04
C GLU A 290 -10.62 1.43 45.56
N GLN A 291 -11.31 0.98 44.56
CA GLN A 291 -11.14 -0.31 43.93
C GLN A 291 -10.97 -0.14 42.42
N ASN A 292 -9.93 -0.74 41.89
CA ASN A 292 -9.64 -0.78 40.44
C ASN A 292 -10.79 -1.28 39.56
N SER A 293 -11.84 -1.67 40.15
CA SER A 293 -13.07 -2.16 39.59
C SER A 293 -14.25 -1.30 39.94
N GLY A 294 -14.05 -0.06 40.36
CA GLY A 294 -15.11 0.79 40.88
C GLY A 294 -16.47 0.47 40.31
N ALA A 295 -17.48 0.43 41.15
CA ALA A 295 -18.84 0.05 40.75
C ALA A 295 -19.35 0.82 39.53
N LEU A 296 -18.79 1.99 39.27
CA LEU A 296 -19.05 2.82 38.08
C LEU A 296 -18.57 2.17 36.78
N LEU A 297 -17.49 1.37 36.79
CA LEU A 297 -16.99 0.66 35.60
C LEU A 297 -17.84 -0.58 35.27
N TYR A 298 -18.42 -1.20 36.32
CA TYR A 298 -19.19 -2.42 36.12
C TYR A 298 -20.64 -2.16 35.79
N GLY A 299 -21.22 -1.06 36.26
CA GLY A 299 -22.66 -0.82 36.11
C GLY A 299 -23.51 -1.96 36.67
N GLY A 300 -24.81 -1.85 36.53
CA GLY A 300 -25.73 -2.91 36.80
C GLY A 300 -26.43 -2.85 38.15
N GLN A 301 -27.71 -3.22 38.16
CA GLN A 301 -28.56 -3.23 39.34
C GLN A 301 -28.06 -4.16 40.43
N GLU A 302 -27.30 -5.18 40.08
CA GLU A 302 -26.71 -6.16 40.99
C GLU A 302 -25.76 -5.51 42.00
N TYR A 303 -25.07 -4.46 41.60
CA TYR A 303 -24.17 -3.68 42.44
C TYR A 303 -24.78 -2.38 42.94
N GLY A 304 -26.05 -2.14 42.67
CA GLY A 304 -26.75 -0.93 43.10
C GLY A 304 -26.51 0.29 42.22
N TYR A 305 -25.89 0.12 41.07
CA TYR A 305 -25.62 1.16 40.09
C TYR A 305 -26.34 0.86 38.77
N PRO A 306 -26.83 1.88 38.05
CA PRO A 306 -27.37 1.67 36.71
C PRO A 306 -26.26 1.20 35.75
N ASP A 307 -26.68 0.53 34.67
CA ASP A 307 -25.74 0.13 33.59
C ASP A 307 -25.06 1.37 33.07
N GLY A 308 -23.78 1.53 33.43
CA GLY A 308 -23.00 2.70 33.07
C GLY A 308 -22.49 2.58 31.63
N VAL A 309 -23.05 3.36 30.74
CA VAL A 309 -22.45 3.58 29.43
C VAL A 309 -21.52 4.78 29.55
N TYR A 310 -20.24 4.58 29.37
CA TYR A 310 -19.27 5.65 29.32
C TYR A 310 -18.51 5.58 28.01
N TRP A 311 -18.20 6.77 27.51
CA TRP A 311 -17.60 6.96 26.21
C TRP A 311 -16.33 7.79 26.35
N TRP A 312 -15.30 7.45 25.59
CA TRP A 312 -14.23 8.38 25.32
C TRP A 312 -14.11 8.55 23.80
N TYR A 313 -13.81 9.77 23.39
CA TYR A 313 -13.63 10.18 22.01
C TYR A 313 -12.50 11.20 21.96
N ASP A 314 -11.42 10.89 21.24
CA ASP A 314 -10.24 11.74 21.08
C ASP A 314 -10.48 12.79 20.00
N GLN A 315 -11.48 13.63 20.26
CA GLN A 315 -11.97 14.65 19.34
C GLN A 315 -10.91 15.69 19.01
N ASN A 316 -10.80 16.07 17.73
CA ASN A 316 -9.81 17.03 17.20
C ASN A 316 -8.34 16.59 17.33
N ASN A 317 -8.07 15.34 17.68
CA ASN A 317 -6.74 14.76 17.65
C ASN A 317 -6.74 13.54 16.72
N THR A 318 -6.85 12.31 17.22
CA THR A 318 -6.85 11.10 16.40
C THR A 318 -8.21 10.76 15.81
N GLU A 319 -9.30 11.35 16.33
CA GLU A 319 -10.70 11.05 16.00
C GLU A 319 -11.11 9.62 16.37
N LEU A 320 -10.31 8.93 17.18
CA LEU A 320 -10.62 7.60 17.67
C LEU A 320 -11.65 7.64 18.82
N LYS A 321 -12.56 6.70 18.78
CA LYS A 321 -13.56 6.42 19.81
C LYS A 321 -13.56 4.92 20.08
N HIS A 322 -13.82 4.51 21.32
CA HIS A 322 -13.95 3.09 21.60
C HIS A 322 -15.29 2.50 21.10
N MET A 323 -15.24 1.24 20.68
CA MET A 323 -16.40 0.45 20.29
C MET A 323 -16.76 -0.48 21.43
N CYS A 324 -17.91 -0.26 22.04
CA CYS A 324 -18.58 -1.22 22.92
C CYS A 324 -20.05 -0.81 23.08
N GLU A 325 -20.94 -1.76 23.21
CA GLU A 325 -22.38 -1.49 23.40
C GLU A 325 -22.78 -1.43 24.88
N ASN A 326 -21.96 -2.06 25.74
CA ASN A 326 -22.25 -2.18 27.16
C ASN A 326 -21.05 -1.72 27.99
N GLY A 327 -21.26 -1.59 29.29
CA GLY A 327 -20.18 -1.21 30.22
C GLY A 327 -18.97 -2.16 30.17
N TYR A 328 -17.89 -1.75 30.79
CA TYR A 328 -16.59 -2.43 30.77
C TYR A 328 -16.62 -3.97 30.97
N ILE A 329 -17.50 -4.45 31.86
CA ILE A 329 -17.58 -5.89 32.19
C ILE A 329 -18.09 -6.76 31.04
N SER A 330 -18.95 -6.22 30.20
CA SER A 330 -19.55 -6.94 29.06
C SER A 330 -18.71 -6.84 27.79
N GLY A 331 -17.61 -6.15 27.84
CA GLY A 331 -16.74 -5.82 26.71
C GLY A 331 -16.63 -4.31 26.56
N GLY A 332 -15.46 -3.76 26.81
CA GLY A 332 -15.29 -2.31 26.75
C GLY A 332 -13.88 -1.87 27.10
N HIS A 333 -13.72 -0.55 27.15
CA HIS A 333 -12.46 0.13 27.36
C HIS A 333 -12.52 0.97 28.62
N ALA A 334 -11.47 0.93 29.44
CA ALA A 334 -11.33 1.77 30.62
C ALA A 334 -9.96 2.47 30.61
N ILE A 335 -9.97 3.80 30.72
CA ILE A 335 -8.73 4.55 30.94
C ILE A 335 -8.32 4.29 32.39
N SER A 336 -7.06 3.94 32.60
CA SER A 336 -6.47 3.59 33.89
C SER A 336 -5.13 4.26 34.10
N ASN A 337 -4.75 4.44 35.37
CA ASN A 337 -3.41 4.81 35.81
C ASN A 337 -2.90 3.87 36.92
N HIS A 338 -3.60 2.76 37.13
CA HIS A 338 -3.27 1.83 38.19
C HIS A 338 -2.10 0.92 37.81
N THR A 339 -1.19 0.74 38.77
CA THR A 339 -0.01 -0.10 38.61
C THR A 339 0.15 -1.03 39.79
N SER A 340 0.62 -2.22 39.53
CA SER A 340 1.01 -3.20 40.59
C SER A 340 2.48 -3.51 40.47
N SER A 341 3.16 -3.54 41.63
CA SER A 341 4.50 -4.12 41.76
C SER A 341 4.47 -5.59 42.17
N ASP A 342 3.30 -6.12 42.48
CA ASP A 342 3.06 -7.50 42.90
C ASP A 342 2.03 -8.18 42.01
N ILE A 343 2.50 -9.09 41.15
CA ILE A 343 1.64 -9.87 40.24
C ILE A 343 1.05 -11.10 40.94
N THR A 344 1.28 -11.33 42.22
CA THR A 344 0.76 -12.50 42.95
C THR A 344 -0.66 -12.28 43.50
N SER A 345 -1.20 -11.07 43.40
CA SER A 345 -2.58 -10.80 43.77
C SER A 345 -3.55 -11.51 42.81
N ASN A 346 -4.51 -12.22 43.38
CA ASN A 346 -5.36 -13.15 42.64
C ASN A 346 -6.81 -12.70 42.49
N THR A 347 -7.13 -11.50 42.91
CA THR A 347 -8.53 -11.06 42.81
C THR A 347 -8.75 -10.34 41.51
N PHE A 348 -9.63 -10.85 40.67
CA PHE A 348 -10.07 -10.25 39.41
C PHE A 348 -10.47 -8.78 39.60
N TYR A 349 -11.15 -8.50 40.70
CA TYR A 349 -11.66 -7.16 40.97
C TYR A 349 -10.58 -6.15 41.37
N ASP A 350 -9.46 -6.59 41.91
CA ASP A 350 -8.42 -5.71 42.47
C ASP A 350 -7.30 -5.41 41.43
N THR A 351 -7.12 -6.23 40.42
CA THR A 351 -5.95 -6.15 39.53
C THR A 351 -6.25 -6.08 38.05
N GLN A 352 -7.51 -6.06 37.69
CA GLN A 352 -7.92 -6.08 36.26
C GLN A 352 -7.61 -4.79 35.49
N LEU A 353 -7.47 -3.64 36.17
CA LEU A 353 -7.12 -2.35 35.56
C LEU A 353 -5.65 -1.99 35.78
N GLU A 354 -4.85 -2.87 36.36
CA GLU A 354 -3.46 -2.62 36.65
C GLU A 354 -2.53 -3.17 35.58
N VAL A 355 -1.44 -2.45 35.33
CA VAL A 355 -0.28 -2.99 34.63
C VAL A 355 0.87 -3.16 35.63
N TYR A 356 1.75 -4.13 35.38
CA TYR A 356 2.95 -4.29 36.20
C TYR A 356 3.93 -3.15 35.95
N GLY A 357 4.28 -2.39 37.01
CA GLY A 357 5.16 -1.23 36.85
C GLY A 357 5.32 -0.43 38.13
N GLU A 358 6.05 0.68 38.02
CA GLU A 358 6.23 1.68 39.08
C GLU A 358 4.97 2.54 39.21
N GLU A 359 4.64 2.95 40.42
CA GLU A 359 3.52 3.82 40.74
C GLU A 359 3.56 5.11 39.88
N ASN A 360 2.41 5.47 39.30
CA ASN A 360 2.22 6.60 38.40
C ASN A 360 3.09 6.62 37.12
N LYS A 361 3.59 5.45 36.71
CA LYS A 361 4.38 5.28 35.49
C LYS A 361 3.95 4.01 34.73
N GLY A 362 2.67 3.71 34.79
CA GLY A 362 2.12 2.50 34.23
C GLY A 362 2.05 2.53 32.72
N GLY A 363 1.88 3.69 32.08
CA GLY A 363 1.78 3.84 30.64
C GLY A 363 3.12 3.70 29.90
N ASN A 364 3.04 3.68 28.58
CA ASN A 364 4.22 3.55 27.72
C ASN A 364 5.22 4.70 27.94
N ASN A 365 6.52 4.37 27.90
CA ASN A 365 7.60 5.33 28.19
C ASN A 365 7.49 6.06 29.55
N GLY A 366 6.77 5.49 30.51
CA GLY A 366 6.57 6.07 31.84
C GLY A 366 5.53 7.18 31.88
N SER A 367 4.61 7.24 30.92
CA SER A 367 3.37 8.01 31.00
C SER A 367 2.50 7.53 32.15
N THR A 368 1.54 8.34 32.55
CA THR A 368 0.67 8.01 33.70
C THR A 368 -0.49 7.14 33.28
N ASN A 369 -1.18 7.54 32.22
CA ASN A 369 -2.42 6.90 31.79
C ASN A 369 -2.20 5.91 30.64
N PHE A 370 -3.11 4.95 30.55
CA PHE A 370 -3.22 3.97 29.47
C PHE A 370 -4.67 3.50 29.40
N CYS A 371 -5.01 2.66 28.42
CA CYS A 371 -6.34 2.07 28.35
C CYS A 371 -6.29 0.57 28.52
N VAL A 372 -7.18 0.02 29.32
CA VAL A 372 -7.39 -1.42 29.49
C VAL A 372 -8.66 -1.83 28.74
N VAL A 373 -8.56 -2.89 27.97
CA VAL A 373 -9.67 -3.47 27.22
C VAL A 373 -10.08 -4.80 27.84
N ASN A 374 -11.37 -4.95 28.09
CA ASN A 374 -11.99 -6.23 28.33
C ASN A 374 -12.77 -6.63 27.07
N ILE A 375 -12.43 -7.74 26.45
CA ILE A 375 -13.14 -8.24 25.27
C ILE A 375 -14.47 -8.92 25.64
N GLY A 376 -14.66 -9.21 26.95
CA GLY A 376 -15.90 -9.82 27.45
C GLY A 376 -15.99 -11.32 27.14
N TRP A 377 -17.13 -11.88 27.49
CA TRP A 377 -17.44 -13.30 27.35
C TRP A 377 -18.30 -13.61 26.11
N GLY A 378 -18.77 -12.58 25.41
CA GLY A 378 -19.67 -12.70 24.26
C GLY A 378 -18.91 -12.59 22.94
N GLU A 379 -19.16 -13.53 22.02
CA GLU A 379 -18.57 -13.51 20.68
C GLU A 379 -19.25 -12.50 19.73
N ASP A 380 -20.36 -11.88 20.17
CA ASP A 380 -21.29 -11.20 19.25
C ASP A 380 -21.07 -9.69 19.08
N LEU A 381 -20.24 -9.06 19.93
CA LEU A 381 -20.03 -7.61 19.86
C LEU A 381 -18.59 -7.25 19.55
N PRO A 382 -18.36 -6.43 18.54
CA PRO A 382 -17.00 -5.97 18.25
C PRO A 382 -16.55 -5.03 19.36
N VAL A 383 -15.53 -5.45 20.12
CA VAL A 383 -14.82 -4.57 21.04
C VAL A 383 -13.60 -4.03 20.31
N GLY A 384 -13.44 -2.71 20.31
CA GLY A 384 -12.33 -2.11 19.55
C GLY A 384 -12.36 -0.58 19.56
N ILE A 385 -11.75 0.00 18.57
CA ILE A 385 -11.67 1.45 18.35
C ILE A 385 -12.09 1.78 16.92
N PHE A 386 -12.71 2.91 16.71
CA PHE A 386 -13.13 3.36 15.37
C PHE A 386 -13.02 4.87 15.21
N PHE A 387 -13.01 5.35 13.98
CA PHE A 387 -13.00 6.78 13.68
C PHE A 387 -14.44 7.34 13.69
N GLU A 388 -14.74 8.17 14.67
CA GLU A 388 -16.09 8.74 14.85
C GLU A 388 -16.52 9.68 13.73
N ASP A 389 -15.56 10.35 13.09
CA ASP A 389 -15.82 11.22 11.94
C ASP A 389 -16.11 10.48 10.63
N GLY A 390 -16.07 9.15 10.62
CA GLY A 390 -16.34 8.30 9.46
C GLY A 390 -15.29 8.38 8.35
N ILE A 391 -14.10 8.91 8.62
CA ILE A 391 -13.01 9.01 7.65
C ILE A 391 -11.99 7.90 7.89
N PRO A 392 -11.80 6.97 6.94
CA PRO A 392 -10.86 5.87 7.14
C PRO A 392 -9.41 6.37 7.13
N ARG A 393 -8.61 5.88 8.09
CA ARG A 393 -7.19 6.24 8.26
C ARG A 393 -6.33 5.02 8.51
N VAL A 394 -5.03 5.19 8.32
CA VAL A 394 -4.05 4.16 8.68
C VAL A 394 -3.72 4.32 10.18
N ILE A 395 -4.04 3.30 10.97
CA ILE A 395 -3.51 3.17 12.32
C ILE A 395 -2.09 2.62 12.17
N ASN A 396 -1.11 3.46 12.48
CA ASN A 396 0.29 3.16 12.22
C ASN A 396 0.83 2.09 13.17
N HIS A 397 0.58 2.28 14.46
CA HIS A 397 0.96 1.37 15.53
C HIS A 397 0.24 1.74 16.84
N MET A 398 0.28 0.83 17.78
CA MET A 398 -0.01 1.06 19.19
C MET A 398 1.00 0.30 20.04
N TYR A 399 1.04 0.59 21.32
CA TYR A 399 1.80 -0.20 22.28
C TYR A 399 0.85 -1.08 23.08
N ILE A 400 1.24 -2.31 23.30
CA ILE A 400 0.46 -3.34 24.00
C ILE A 400 1.23 -3.82 25.22
N ASN A 401 0.50 -4.08 26.30
CA ASN A 401 1.03 -4.74 27.49
C ASN A 401 0.00 -5.74 28.04
N ASN A 402 0.47 -6.72 28.79
CA ASN A 402 -0.39 -7.53 29.63
C ASN A 402 -0.78 -6.75 30.88
N ILE A 403 -2.01 -6.93 31.33
CA ILE A 403 -2.41 -6.46 32.66
C ILE A 403 -1.81 -7.37 33.75
N ALA A 404 -1.70 -6.86 34.97
CA ALA A 404 -1.09 -7.59 36.10
C ALA A 404 -1.80 -8.92 36.35
N LEU A 405 -3.12 -8.96 36.24
CA LEU A 405 -3.91 -10.19 36.39
C LEU A 405 -3.50 -11.25 35.36
N SER A 406 -3.40 -10.91 34.07
CA SER A 406 -3.00 -11.84 33.01
C SER A 406 -1.58 -12.33 33.20
N LEU A 407 -0.65 -11.45 33.63
CA LEU A 407 0.73 -11.86 33.97
C LEU A 407 0.78 -12.89 35.12
N ASN A 408 -0.05 -12.70 36.13
CA ASN A 408 -0.12 -13.68 37.23
C ASN A 408 -0.55 -15.05 36.69
N TYR A 409 -1.57 -15.13 35.86
CA TYR A 409 -1.99 -16.40 35.25
C TYR A 409 -0.90 -17.04 34.40
N PHE A 410 -0.20 -16.26 33.58
CA PHE A 410 0.82 -16.80 32.67
C PHE A 410 2.08 -17.28 33.42
N ILE A 411 2.48 -16.58 34.47
CA ILE A 411 3.75 -16.83 35.17
C ILE A 411 3.59 -17.79 36.34
N ASN A 412 2.58 -17.56 37.17
CA ASN A 412 2.43 -18.29 38.45
C ASN A 412 1.33 -19.35 38.40
N GLY A 413 0.36 -19.20 37.48
CA GLY A 413 -0.89 -19.96 37.56
C GLY A 413 -1.77 -19.51 38.72
N VAL A 414 -3.02 -19.87 38.67
CA VAL A 414 -4.03 -19.53 39.69
C VAL A 414 -4.91 -20.72 39.96
N ASP A 415 -5.21 -20.96 41.25
CA ASP A 415 -6.24 -21.91 41.65
C ASP A 415 -7.54 -21.16 41.90
N ASP A 416 -8.58 -21.50 41.16
CA ASP A 416 -9.91 -20.96 41.36
C ASP A 416 -10.95 -22.08 41.60
N TRP A 417 -12.22 -21.70 41.68
CA TRP A 417 -13.35 -22.64 41.86
C TRP A 417 -13.49 -23.64 40.68
N SER A 418 -12.90 -23.36 39.53
CA SER A 418 -12.93 -24.20 38.33
C SER A 418 -11.73 -25.16 38.23
N GLY A 419 -10.70 -24.94 39.03
CA GLY A 419 -9.46 -25.73 39.05
C GLY A 419 -8.19 -24.87 38.96
N SER A 420 -7.05 -25.54 38.77
CA SER A 420 -5.77 -24.85 38.56
C SER A 420 -5.67 -24.38 37.08
N ILE A 421 -5.31 -23.12 36.87
CA ILE A 421 -5.12 -22.48 35.56
C ILE A 421 -3.70 -21.95 35.48
N GLY A 422 -2.95 -22.36 34.45
CA GLY A 422 -1.55 -21.97 34.28
C GLY A 422 -0.61 -22.70 35.28
N PRO A 423 0.67 -22.31 35.34
CA PRO A 423 1.31 -21.35 34.43
C PRO A 423 1.27 -21.79 32.96
N ILE A 424 1.57 -20.87 32.05
CA ILE A 424 1.56 -21.14 30.61
C ILE A 424 2.58 -22.21 30.21
N GLU A 425 2.21 -23.18 29.39
CA GLU A 425 3.06 -24.27 28.93
C GLU A 425 3.79 -23.93 27.63
N GLU A 426 4.79 -24.76 27.22
CA GLU A 426 5.68 -24.47 26.07
C GLU A 426 4.93 -24.32 24.72
N ASP A 427 3.83 -25.05 24.54
CA ASP A 427 3.03 -25.06 23.32
C ASP A 427 1.76 -24.18 23.42
N GLU A 428 1.60 -23.46 24.51
CA GLU A 428 0.45 -22.58 24.72
C GLU A 428 0.73 -21.15 24.26
N THR A 429 -0.28 -20.56 23.62
CA THR A 429 -0.22 -19.19 23.11
C THR A 429 -1.50 -18.42 23.43
N VAL A 430 -1.33 -17.14 23.68
CA VAL A 430 -2.43 -16.15 23.70
C VAL A 430 -2.09 -15.05 22.71
N THR A 431 -2.89 -14.96 21.67
CA THR A 431 -2.71 -14.02 20.56
C THR A 431 -3.85 -13.02 20.54
N LEU A 432 -3.50 -11.74 20.59
CA LEU A 432 -4.43 -10.65 20.35
C LEU A 432 -4.51 -10.42 18.83
N VAL A 433 -5.71 -10.36 18.28
CA VAL A 433 -5.94 -10.12 16.86
C VAL A 433 -6.73 -8.83 16.68
N ALA A 434 -6.21 -7.94 15.85
CA ALA A 434 -6.90 -6.74 15.39
C ALA A 434 -7.40 -6.95 13.97
N TYR A 435 -8.70 -6.94 13.79
CA TYR A 435 -9.37 -7.00 12.48
C TYR A 435 -9.72 -5.58 12.01
N ALA A 436 -9.56 -5.34 10.72
CA ALA A 436 -10.04 -4.10 10.11
C ALA A 436 -11.57 -4.01 10.17
N VAL A 437 -12.09 -2.81 10.43
CA VAL A 437 -13.53 -2.52 10.38
C VAL A 437 -13.83 -1.78 9.09
N ASN A 438 -14.88 -2.22 8.39
CA ASN A 438 -15.40 -1.63 7.15
C ASN A 438 -16.25 -0.38 7.42
N GLU A 439 -16.65 0.34 6.36
CA GLU A 439 -17.49 1.54 6.42
C GLU A 439 -18.85 1.30 7.08
N ASP A 440 -19.42 0.12 6.88
CA ASP A 440 -20.72 -0.27 7.46
C ASP A 440 -20.64 -0.79 8.89
N GLY A 441 -19.44 -0.74 9.51
CA GLY A 441 -19.18 -1.23 10.86
C GLY A 441 -18.92 -2.75 10.94
N SER A 442 -19.01 -3.47 9.84
CA SER A 442 -18.73 -4.91 9.82
C SER A 442 -17.22 -5.19 9.96
N VAL A 443 -16.91 -6.33 10.57
CA VAL A 443 -15.51 -6.79 10.72
C VAL A 443 -15.05 -7.49 9.45
N ASN A 444 -13.88 -7.10 8.94
CA ASN A 444 -13.23 -7.75 7.82
C ASN A 444 -12.27 -8.83 8.32
N GLU A 445 -12.71 -10.06 8.35
CA GLU A 445 -11.93 -11.19 8.86
C GLU A 445 -10.74 -11.59 7.97
N GLU A 446 -10.69 -11.10 6.73
CA GLU A 446 -9.56 -11.36 5.81
C GLU A 446 -8.43 -10.32 5.97
N ASN A 447 -8.70 -9.16 6.61
CA ASN A 447 -7.72 -8.09 6.84
C ASN A 447 -7.45 -7.93 8.33
N TYR A 448 -6.43 -8.60 8.84
CA TYR A 448 -6.10 -8.64 10.26
C TYR A 448 -4.60 -8.58 10.53
N SER A 449 -4.27 -8.31 11.77
CA SER A 449 -2.91 -8.37 12.33
C SER A 449 -2.92 -9.10 13.66
N GLU A 450 -1.88 -9.88 13.94
CA GLU A 450 -1.73 -10.67 15.14
C GLU A 450 -0.59 -10.14 16.02
N PHE A 451 -0.78 -10.27 17.34
CA PHE A 451 0.21 -9.92 18.34
C PHE A 451 0.19 -10.94 19.48
N TYR A 452 1.32 -11.58 19.75
CA TYR A 452 1.44 -12.54 20.83
C TYR A 452 1.58 -11.83 22.18
N LEU A 453 0.60 -12.00 23.06
CA LEU A 453 0.69 -11.61 24.46
C LEU A 453 1.54 -12.59 25.27
N CYS A 454 1.45 -13.87 24.90
CA CYS A 454 2.42 -14.89 25.29
C CYS A 454 2.55 -15.96 24.20
N ASN A 455 3.73 -16.57 24.12
CA ASN A 455 4.05 -17.66 23.22
C ASN A 455 5.03 -18.59 23.96
N GLY A 456 4.49 -19.45 24.82
CA GLY A 456 5.22 -20.21 25.79
C GLY A 456 5.76 -19.36 26.95
N PRO A 457 6.33 -20.01 27.98
CA PRO A 457 6.77 -19.34 29.23
C PRO A 457 7.93 -18.36 29.03
N GLU A 458 8.75 -18.56 27.99
CA GLU A 458 9.92 -17.72 27.73
C GLU A 458 9.56 -16.42 26.95
N ASN A 459 8.34 -16.35 26.40
CA ASN A 459 7.91 -15.23 25.54
C ASN A 459 6.58 -14.64 26.04
N ILE A 460 6.58 -14.15 27.26
CA ILE A 460 5.45 -13.44 27.87
C ILE A 460 5.75 -11.94 27.82
N ILE A 461 4.84 -11.14 27.26
CA ILE A 461 4.96 -9.68 27.23
C ILE A 461 4.80 -9.15 28.67
N GLN A 462 5.83 -8.51 29.20
CA GLN A 462 5.85 -7.90 30.52
C GLN A 462 6.08 -6.39 30.52
N THR A 463 6.30 -5.84 29.33
CA THR A 463 6.55 -4.41 29.12
C THR A 463 5.86 -3.95 27.86
N TRP A 464 5.60 -2.65 27.76
CA TRP A 464 5.01 -2.04 26.58
C TRP A 464 5.78 -2.39 25.31
N THR A 465 5.10 -3.07 24.41
CA THR A 465 5.68 -3.59 23.17
C THR A 465 4.92 -3.04 21.97
N LYS A 466 5.66 -2.52 21.01
CA LYS A 466 5.09 -1.89 19.82
C LYS A 466 4.46 -2.92 18.88
N TRP A 467 3.20 -2.70 18.56
CA TRP A 467 2.47 -3.44 17.52
C TRP A 467 2.30 -2.61 16.26
N ASN A 468 2.92 -3.00 15.16
CA ASN A 468 2.77 -2.34 13.87
C ASN A 468 1.48 -2.80 13.18
N LEU A 469 0.56 -1.85 12.93
CA LEU A 469 -0.75 -2.07 12.31
C LEU A 469 -0.85 -1.45 10.91
N SER A 470 0.19 -0.76 10.45
CA SER A 470 0.17 0.02 9.21
C SER A 470 -0.15 -0.81 7.96
N LYS A 471 0.10 -2.13 8.00
CA LYS A 471 -0.21 -3.05 6.90
C LYS A 471 -1.70 -3.31 6.68
N LEU A 472 -2.54 -3.01 7.66
CA LEU A 472 -3.99 -3.08 7.51
C LEU A 472 -4.53 -2.05 6.50
N GLY A 473 -3.70 -1.06 6.12
CA GLY A 473 -4.11 0.01 5.24
C GLY A 473 -5.07 0.99 5.92
N LYS A 474 -5.91 1.66 5.13
CA LYS A 474 -6.99 2.50 5.66
C LYS A 474 -8.12 1.64 6.19
N VAL A 475 -8.49 1.89 7.44
CA VAL A 475 -9.57 1.20 8.15
C VAL A 475 -10.53 2.23 8.74
N TYR A 476 -11.79 1.88 8.93
CA TYR A 476 -12.75 2.71 9.68
C TYR A 476 -12.63 2.48 11.19
N GLY A 477 -11.92 1.43 11.59
CA GLY A 477 -11.62 1.08 12.97
C GLY A 477 -10.92 -0.26 13.06
N LEU A 478 -10.69 -0.70 14.31
CA LEU A 478 -10.16 -2.03 14.63
C LEU A 478 -11.13 -2.73 15.59
N ALA A 479 -11.41 -3.99 15.34
CA ALA A 479 -12.08 -4.88 16.28
C ALA A 479 -11.07 -5.88 16.85
N PHE A 480 -11.09 -6.10 18.17
CA PHE A 480 -10.15 -6.98 18.84
C PHE A 480 -10.78 -8.32 19.19
N LYS A 481 -10.02 -9.38 18.98
CA LYS A 481 -10.36 -10.75 19.45
C LYS A 481 -9.13 -11.43 20.03
N PHE A 482 -9.35 -12.43 20.90
CA PHE A 482 -8.31 -13.32 21.36
C PHE A 482 -8.37 -14.66 20.63
N HIS A 483 -7.20 -15.14 20.17
CA HIS A 483 -7.01 -16.52 19.80
C HIS A 483 -6.13 -17.20 20.86
N LYS A 484 -6.59 -18.31 21.37
CA LYS A 484 -5.94 -19.08 22.42
C LYS A 484 -5.70 -20.49 21.91
N SER A 485 -4.53 -21.02 22.15
CA SER A 485 -4.19 -22.41 21.79
C SER A 485 -4.95 -23.46 22.61
N ASN A 486 -5.43 -23.08 23.80
CA ASN A 486 -6.15 -23.94 24.73
C ASN A 486 -7.36 -23.21 25.32
N GLU A 487 -8.52 -23.88 25.40
CA GLU A 487 -9.75 -23.33 25.99
C GLU A 487 -9.63 -23.02 27.48
N PHE A 488 -8.66 -23.64 28.18
CA PHE A 488 -8.41 -23.40 29.61
C PHE A 488 -7.79 -22.03 29.91
N VAL A 489 -7.28 -21.28 28.93
CA VAL A 489 -6.83 -19.89 29.13
C VAL A 489 -8.04 -18.96 29.16
N MET A 490 -9.07 -19.31 29.96
CA MET A 490 -10.37 -18.59 29.98
C MET A 490 -10.26 -17.15 30.47
N TYR A 491 -9.24 -16.79 31.24
CA TYR A 491 -9.15 -15.50 31.93
C TYR A 491 -8.31 -14.44 31.16
N ALA A 492 -7.64 -14.79 30.08
CA ALA A 492 -6.97 -13.80 29.25
C ALA A 492 -7.97 -13.15 28.29
N THR A 493 -8.88 -12.35 28.80
CA THR A 493 -9.83 -11.55 27.98
C THR A 493 -9.49 -10.07 28.01
N MET A 494 -8.39 -9.70 28.64
CA MET A 494 -8.00 -8.31 28.87
C MET A 494 -6.57 -8.06 28.44
N PHE A 495 -6.34 -6.86 27.95
CA PHE A 495 -5.00 -6.34 27.63
C PHE A 495 -4.97 -4.82 27.84
N ALA A 496 -3.80 -4.26 27.96
CA ALA A 496 -3.62 -2.80 28.00
C ALA A 496 -3.02 -2.30 26.67
N TYR A 497 -3.44 -1.10 26.25
CA TYR A 497 -2.86 -0.41 25.10
C TYR A 497 -2.64 1.06 25.40
N ASP A 498 -1.66 1.65 24.69
CA ASP A 498 -1.28 3.04 24.81
C ASP A 498 -0.65 3.55 23.52
N ASP A 499 -0.46 4.87 23.40
CA ASP A 499 0.22 5.53 22.30
C ASP A 499 -0.26 5.06 20.91
N VAL A 500 -1.57 5.14 20.65
CA VAL A 500 -2.14 4.78 19.35
C VAL A 500 -1.85 5.85 18.31
N ALA A 501 -0.91 5.58 17.42
CA ALA A 501 -0.48 6.52 16.39
C ALA A 501 -1.28 6.35 15.10
N VAL A 502 -1.86 7.43 14.61
CA VAL A 502 -2.70 7.50 13.41
C VAL A 502 -2.06 8.41 12.37
N ARG A 503 -2.10 7.99 11.10
CA ARG A 503 -1.61 8.79 9.96
C ARG A 503 -2.70 9.74 9.48
N PHE A 504 -2.37 11.02 9.45
CA PHE A 504 -3.19 12.08 8.85
C PHE A 504 -2.50 12.54 7.57
N PRO A 505 -3.09 12.32 6.38
CA PRO A 505 -2.53 12.76 5.11
C PRO A 505 -2.29 14.28 5.11
N LYS A 506 -1.17 14.73 4.59
CA LYS A 506 -0.92 16.15 4.32
C LYS A 506 -1.63 16.56 3.03
N GLU A 507 -2.24 17.73 3.06
CA GLU A 507 -2.90 18.34 1.90
C GLU A 507 -1.93 19.15 1.02
#